data_fd3ada913654aa37fc9250f7200a1ec1
#
_entry.id   fd3ada913654aa37fc9250f7200a1ec1
#
_cell.length_a   1.000
_cell.length_b   1.000
_cell.length_c   1.000
_cell.angle_alpha   90.00
_cell.angle_beta   90.00
_cell.angle_gamma   90.00
#
_symmetry.space_group_name_H-M   'P 1'
#
loop_
_entity.id
_entity.type
_entity.pdbx_description
1 polymer ?
#
loop_
_entity_poly.entity_id
_entity_poly.type
_entity_poly.pdbx_seq_one_letter_code
_entity_poly.pdbx_strand_id
1 'polypeptide(L)'
;HLYAALATLKIGLDILLKEEKVKVDRIYGHGGLFKTKGVGQGILAAAMDAPVAVMETAGEGGPWGMALLASYMLQKADGESPEQYLSEKVFGGESGSVMEPDPADVAGFDAYIKAYKAALAAEKAAVEAMPL
;
A
#
# COMPACT_ATOMS: atom_id res chain seq x y z
N HIS A 1 10.58 13.01 -1.02
CA HIS A 1 10.50 11.93 -2.04
C HIS A 1 9.49 10.85 -1.68
N LEU A 2 9.49 10.34 -0.42
CA LEU A 2 8.53 9.32 0.01
C LEU A 2 7.09 9.83 -0.02
N TYR A 3 6.86 11.06 0.42
CA TYR A 3 5.54 11.69 0.34
C TYR A 3 5.05 11.82 -1.11
N ALA A 4 5.93 12.25 -2.02
CA ALA A 4 5.60 12.37 -3.43
C ALA A 4 5.25 11.01 -4.06
N ALA A 5 5.97 9.94 -3.69
CA ALA A 5 5.69 8.59 -4.17
C ALA A 5 4.28 8.10 -3.77
N LEU A 6 3.77 8.53 -2.62
CA LEU A 6 2.44 8.15 -2.12
C LEU A 6 1.33 9.16 -2.47
N ALA A 7 1.69 10.34 -2.97
CA ALA A 7 0.72 11.42 -3.24
C ALA A 7 -0.33 11.02 -4.29
N THR A 8 0.09 10.42 -5.39
CA THR A 8 -0.83 9.97 -6.44
C THR A 8 -1.72 8.82 -5.96
N LEU A 9 -1.15 7.89 -5.18
CA LEU A 9 -1.91 6.80 -4.55
C LEU A 9 -2.97 7.37 -3.60
N LYS A 10 -2.61 8.34 -2.76
CA LYS A 10 -3.54 9.04 -1.86
C LYS A 10 -4.68 9.70 -2.62
N ILE A 11 -4.39 10.40 -3.71
CA ILE A 11 -5.40 11.07 -4.52
C ILE A 11 -6.39 10.05 -5.11
N GLY A 12 -5.89 8.94 -5.65
CA GLY A 12 -6.74 7.87 -6.17
C GLY A 12 -7.56 7.17 -5.09
N LEU A 13 -6.94 6.89 -3.93
CA LEU A 13 -7.64 6.24 -2.83
C LEU A 13 -8.70 7.15 -2.17
N ASP A 14 -8.51 8.46 -2.18
CA ASP A 14 -9.50 9.41 -1.68
C ASP A 14 -10.83 9.32 -2.44
N ILE A 15 -10.82 9.01 -3.71
CA ILE A 15 -12.03 8.72 -4.49
C ILE A 15 -12.77 7.53 -3.86
N LEU A 16 -12.05 6.44 -3.63
CA LEU A 16 -12.63 5.23 -3.05
C LEU A 16 -13.17 5.46 -1.63
N LEU A 17 -12.39 6.14 -0.78
CA LEU A 17 -12.71 6.31 0.63
C LEU A 17 -13.73 7.43 0.89
N LYS A 18 -13.63 8.55 0.15
CA LYS A 18 -14.41 9.77 0.42
C LYS A 18 -15.64 9.90 -0.48
N GLU A 19 -15.52 9.55 -1.78
CA GLU A 19 -16.61 9.65 -2.74
C GLU A 19 -17.46 8.38 -2.73
N GLU A 20 -16.82 7.21 -2.89
CA GLU A 20 -17.51 5.90 -2.90
C GLU A 20 -17.81 5.36 -1.49
N LYS A 21 -17.23 5.98 -0.45
CA LYS A 21 -17.43 5.64 0.98
C LYS A 21 -17.15 4.17 1.31
N VAL A 22 -16.18 3.58 0.64
CA VAL A 22 -15.72 2.22 0.95
C VAL A 22 -15.01 2.23 2.30
N LYS A 23 -15.40 1.32 3.18
CA LYS A 23 -14.69 1.12 4.45
C LYS A 23 -13.45 0.27 4.23
N VAL A 24 -12.33 0.75 4.70
CA VAL A 24 -11.06 0.03 4.70
C VAL A 24 -10.65 -0.21 6.14
N ASP A 25 -10.68 -1.46 6.58
CA ASP A 25 -10.28 -1.82 7.93
C ASP A 25 -8.76 -1.87 8.08
N ARG A 26 -8.04 -2.24 7.02
CA ARG A 26 -6.59 -2.37 7.02
C ARG A 26 -6.02 -2.37 5.61
N ILE A 27 -4.82 -1.81 5.46
CA ILE A 27 -4.05 -1.82 4.21
C ILE A 27 -2.86 -2.76 4.40
N TYR A 28 -2.57 -3.58 3.40
CA TYR A 28 -1.39 -4.45 3.39
C TYR A 28 -0.33 -3.85 2.47
N GLY A 29 0.84 -3.55 3.04
CA GLY A 29 1.99 -3.02 2.32
C GLY A 29 2.92 -4.12 1.83
N HIS A 30 3.27 -4.10 0.53
CA HIS A 30 4.24 -5.00 -0.08
C HIS A 30 5.20 -4.25 -0.99
N GLY A 31 6.41 -4.79 -1.14
CA GLY A 31 7.42 -4.28 -2.06
C GLY A 31 8.54 -3.48 -1.40
N GLY A 32 9.42 -2.92 -2.22
CA GLY A 32 10.67 -2.30 -1.80
C GLY A 32 10.53 -1.13 -0.82
N LEU A 33 9.40 -0.41 -0.86
CA LEU A 33 9.12 0.69 0.08
C LEU A 33 9.12 0.22 1.55
N PHE A 34 8.77 -1.04 1.78
CA PHE A 34 8.64 -1.62 3.13
C PHE A 34 9.89 -2.35 3.62
N LYS A 35 10.97 -2.39 2.82
CA LYS A 35 12.26 -2.99 3.25
C LYS A 35 12.88 -2.25 4.43
N THR A 36 12.67 -0.93 4.53
CA THR A 36 13.08 -0.16 5.72
C THR A 36 11.96 -0.20 6.74
N LYS A 37 12.18 -0.97 7.80
CA LYS A 37 11.18 -1.24 8.84
C LYS A 37 10.59 0.07 9.40
N GLY A 38 9.28 0.15 9.42
CA GLY A 38 8.50 1.24 10.00
C GLY A 38 8.39 2.49 9.14
N VAL A 39 9.36 2.81 8.28
CA VAL A 39 9.39 4.09 7.55
C VAL A 39 8.28 4.16 6.50
N GLY A 40 8.28 3.28 5.52
CA GLY A 40 7.25 3.25 4.47
C GLY A 40 5.87 2.95 5.06
N GLN A 41 5.82 2.09 6.08
CA GLN A 41 4.59 1.71 6.76
C GLN A 41 3.94 2.91 7.48
N GLY A 42 4.70 3.68 8.25
CA GLY A 42 4.19 4.85 8.97
C GLY A 42 3.72 5.95 8.02
N ILE A 43 4.50 6.24 6.97
CA ILE A 43 4.11 7.24 5.97
C ILE A 43 2.84 6.81 5.22
N LEU A 44 2.71 5.52 4.88
CA LEU A 44 1.49 5.02 4.24
C LEU A 44 0.29 5.08 5.19
N ALA A 45 0.45 4.73 6.47
CA ALA A 45 -0.60 4.85 7.46
C ALA A 45 -1.08 6.30 7.61
N ALA A 46 -0.15 7.24 7.69
CA ALA A 46 -0.45 8.68 7.73
C ALA A 46 -1.15 9.16 6.45
N ALA A 47 -0.67 8.74 5.28
CA ALA A 47 -1.25 9.12 4.00
C ALA A 47 -2.69 8.65 3.85
N MET A 48 -2.99 7.44 4.32
CA MET A 48 -4.30 6.79 4.11
C MET A 48 -5.26 6.97 5.27
N ASP A 49 -4.78 7.48 6.41
CA ASP A 49 -5.53 7.55 7.68
C ASP A 49 -6.17 6.20 8.03
N ALA A 50 -5.37 5.14 7.90
CA ALA A 50 -5.82 3.77 8.11
C ALA A 50 -4.65 2.89 8.60
N PRO A 51 -4.93 1.82 9.37
CA PRO A 51 -3.92 0.87 9.79
C PRO A 51 -3.22 0.20 8.61
N VAL A 52 -1.89 0.13 8.67
CA VAL A 52 -1.08 -0.55 7.66
C VAL A 52 -0.39 -1.76 8.26
N ALA A 53 -0.63 -2.92 7.68
CA ALA A 53 0.06 -4.17 8.00
C ALA A 53 1.17 -4.43 6.99
N VAL A 54 2.32 -4.88 7.49
CA VAL A 54 3.46 -5.31 6.68
C VAL A 54 3.92 -6.66 7.19
N MET A 55 3.86 -7.67 6.34
CA MET A 55 4.32 -9.02 6.64
C MET A 55 5.85 -9.09 6.58
N GLU A 56 6.47 -10.06 7.25
CA GLU A 56 7.93 -10.23 7.22
C GLU A 56 8.47 -10.46 5.80
N THR A 57 7.67 -11.09 4.95
CA THR A 57 7.97 -11.36 3.53
C THR A 57 7.66 -10.20 2.59
N ALA A 58 7.15 -9.08 3.09
CA ALA A 58 6.64 -7.98 2.28
C ALA A 58 7.69 -7.32 1.37
N GLY A 59 8.97 -7.39 1.71
CA GLY A 59 10.05 -6.81 0.90
C GLY A 59 10.20 -7.42 -0.50
N GLU A 60 9.73 -8.65 -0.70
CA GLU A 60 9.86 -9.43 -1.93
C GLU A 60 8.47 -9.90 -2.46
N GLY A 61 7.45 -9.06 -2.30
CA GLY A 61 6.05 -9.42 -2.54
C GLY A 61 5.76 -10.06 -3.91
N GLY A 62 6.36 -9.56 -4.99
CA GLY A 62 6.17 -10.11 -6.35
C GLY A 62 6.73 -11.54 -6.48
N PRO A 63 8.04 -11.75 -6.29
CA PRO A 63 8.65 -13.08 -6.32
C PRO A 63 8.02 -14.06 -5.32
N TRP A 64 7.69 -13.59 -4.12
CA TRP A 64 7.01 -14.38 -3.10
C TRP A 64 5.65 -14.87 -3.57
N GLY A 65 4.82 -13.99 -4.12
CA GLY A 65 3.50 -14.35 -4.66
C GLY A 65 3.58 -15.39 -5.78
N MET A 66 4.56 -15.27 -6.68
CA MET A 66 4.81 -16.25 -7.74
C MET A 66 5.23 -17.62 -7.16
N ALA A 67 6.09 -17.62 -6.15
CA ALA A 67 6.51 -18.85 -5.47
C ALA A 67 5.34 -19.54 -4.76
N LEU A 68 4.46 -18.76 -4.10
CA LEU A 68 3.25 -19.29 -3.47
C LEU A 68 2.29 -19.91 -4.48
N LEU A 69 2.12 -19.28 -5.63
CA LEU A 69 1.27 -19.82 -6.69
C LEU A 69 1.81 -21.15 -7.23
N ALA A 70 3.11 -21.23 -7.46
CA ALA A 70 3.77 -22.47 -7.88
C ALA A 70 3.66 -23.56 -6.79
N SER A 71 3.86 -23.20 -5.52
CA SER A 71 3.71 -24.11 -4.39
C SER A 71 2.27 -24.65 -4.27
N TYR A 72 1.28 -23.77 -4.39
CA TYR A 72 -0.12 -24.17 -4.42
C TYR A 72 -0.41 -25.19 -5.52
N MET A 73 0.07 -24.93 -6.75
CA MET A 73 -0.15 -25.85 -7.88
C MET A 73 0.41 -27.26 -7.64
N LEU A 74 1.51 -27.36 -6.89
CA LEU A 74 2.20 -28.63 -6.63
C LEU A 74 1.73 -29.35 -5.35
N GLN A 75 1.24 -28.62 -4.35
CA GLN A 75 1.03 -29.13 -3.01
C GLN A 75 -0.42 -29.02 -2.51
N LYS A 76 -1.34 -28.48 -3.30
CA LYS A 76 -2.74 -28.41 -2.90
C LYS A 76 -3.34 -29.79 -2.76
N ALA A 77 -4.21 -29.96 -1.77
CA ALA A 77 -5.05 -31.15 -1.65
C ALA A 77 -6.20 -31.10 -2.68
N ASP A 78 -6.80 -32.26 -2.95
CA ASP A 78 -7.95 -32.33 -3.84
C ASP A 78 -9.11 -31.47 -3.31
N GLY A 79 -9.57 -30.53 -4.13
CA GLY A 79 -10.66 -29.60 -3.76
C GLY A 79 -10.23 -28.42 -2.86
N GLU A 80 -8.96 -28.32 -2.46
CA GLU A 80 -8.46 -27.21 -1.65
C GLU A 80 -8.42 -25.91 -2.48
N SER A 81 -9.08 -24.87 -1.98
CA SER A 81 -9.03 -23.56 -2.62
C SER A 81 -7.72 -22.81 -2.34
N PRO A 82 -7.33 -21.82 -3.18
CA PRO A 82 -6.18 -20.97 -2.90
C PRO A 82 -6.28 -20.27 -1.54
N GLU A 83 -7.48 -19.80 -1.17
CA GLU A 83 -7.71 -19.13 0.11
C GLU A 83 -7.46 -20.04 1.30
N GLN A 84 -7.93 -21.29 1.23
CA GLN A 84 -7.69 -22.30 2.28
C GLN A 84 -6.21 -22.61 2.38
N TYR A 85 -5.55 -22.85 1.26
CA TYR A 85 -4.11 -23.13 1.22
C TYR A 85 -3.30 -21.99 1.84
N LEU A 86 -3.61 -20.75 1.48
CA LEU A 86 -2.91 -19.59 2.00
C LEU A 86 -3.16 -19.40 3.50
N SER A 87 -4.41 -19.50 3.95
CA SER A 87 -4.74 -19.27 5.36
C SER A 87 -4.19 -20.33 6.30
N GLU A 88 -4.20 -21.60 5.87
CA GLU A 88 -3.83 -22.73 6.73
C GLU A 88 -2.35 -23.09 6.64
N LYS A 89 -1.78 -23.11 5.43
CA LYS A 89 -0.42 -23.62 5.19
C LYS A 89 0.65 -22.54 5.04
N VAL A 90 0.25 -21.31 4.68
CA VAL A 90 1.21 -20.24 4.45
C VAL A 90 1.18 -19.22 5.57
N PHE A 91 0.02 -18.64 5.84
CA PHE A 91 -0.13 -17.51 6.78
C PHE A 91 -0.61 -17.92 8.18
N GLY A 92 -0.86 -19.21 8.42
CA GLY A 92 -1.37 -19.70 9.71
C GLY A 92 -0.46 -19.45 10.92
N GLY A 93 0.80 -19.09 10.71
CA GLY A 93 1.79 -18.75 11.74
C GLY A 93 2.57 -17.47 11.47
N GLU A 94 2.25 -16.72 10.41
CA GLU A 94 3.01 -15.52 10.08
C GLU A 94 2.70 -14.35 11.01
N SER A 95 3.77 -13.74 11.54
CA SER A 95 3.73 -12.47 12.26
C SER A 95 4.03 -11.34 11.28
N GLY A 96 3.13 -10.36 11.24
CA GLY A 96 3.34 -9.08 10.59
C GLY A 96 3.37 -7.96 11.63
N SER A 97 3.88 -6.79 11.26
CA SER A 97 3.71 -5.58 12.05
C SER A 97 2.48 -4.82 11.56
N VAL A 98 1.71 -4.27 12.48
CA VAL A 98 0.63 -3.33 12.18
C VAL A 98 1.02 -1.97 12.76
N MET A 99 0.83 -0.91 12.00
CA MET A 99 1.07 0.45 12.44
C MET A 99 -0.21 1.26 12.24
N GLU A 100 -0.67 1.84 13.32
CA GLU A 100 -1.79 2.76 13.32
C GLU A 100 -1.36 4.13 12.80
N PRO A 101 -2.25 4.92 12.17
CA PRO A 101 -1.94 6.27 11.76
C PRO A 101 -1.74 7.19 12.98
N ASP A 102 -0.63 7.95 12.97
CA ASP A 102 -0.43 9.02 13.96
C ASP A 102 -1.19 10.27 13.50
N PRO A 103 -2.04 10.88 14.35
CA PRO A 103 -2.85 12.04 13.95
C PRO A 103 -2.03 13.26 13.52
N ALA A 104 -0.83 13.46 14.07
CA ALA A 104 0.02 14.58 13.66
C ALA A 104 0.62 14.33 12.27
N ASP A 105 1.00 13.10 11.98
CA ASP A 105 1.51 12.69 10.67
C ASP A 105 0.41 12.74 9.61
N VAL A 106 -0.83 12.33 9.94
CA VAL A 106 -2.01 12.46 9.06
C VAL A 106 -2.23 13.93 8.68
N ALA A 107 -2.26 14.82 9.69
CA ALA A 107 -2.42 16.26 9.43
C ALA A 107 -1.28 16.85 8.60
N GLY A 108 -0.03 16.38 8.83
CA GLY A 108 1.13 16.75 8.05
C GLY A 108 1.03 16.29 6.59
N PHE A 109 0.57 15.07 6.36
CA PHE A 109 0.39 14.54 5.01
C PHE A 109 -0.76 15.25 4.27
N ASP A 110 -1.85 15.58 4.95
CA ASP A 110 -2.96 16.35 4.38
C ASP A 110 -2.52 17.77 3.96
N ALA A 111 -1.67 18.43 4.75
CA ALA A 111 -1.08 19.71 4.37
C ALA A 111 -0.19 19.56 3.12
N TYR A 112 0.63 18.50 3.07
CA TYR A 112 1.46 18.20 1.91
C TYR A 112 0.63 17.95 0.64
N ILE A 113 -0.45 17.16 0.72
CA ILE A 113 -1.32 16.87 -0.44
C ILE A 113 -1.97 18.11 -1.01
N LYS A 114 -2.34 19.09 -0.19
CA LYS A 114 -2.86 20.39 -0.68
C LYS A 114 -1.81 21.10 -1.54
N ALA A 115 -0.58 21.17 -1.05
CA ALA A 115 0.52 21.79 -1.80
C ALA A 115 0.86 20.98 -3.08
N TYR A 116 0.87 19.66 -3.00
CA TYR A 116 1.11 18.76 -4.13
C TYR A 116 0.07 18.98 -5.24
N LYS A 117 -1.22 18.98 -4.89
CA LYS A 117 -2.30 19.22 -5.87
C LYS A 117 -2.17 20.60 -6.54
N ALA A 118 -1.82 21.64 -5.78
CA ALA A 118 -1.58 22.98 -6.34
C ALA A 118 -0.39 22.99 -7.32
N ALA A 119 0.66 22.24 -7.05
CA ALA A 119 1.84 22.16 -7.90
C ALA A 119 1.59 21.44 -9.24
N LEU A 120 0.57 20.58 -9.35
CA LEU A 120 0.22 19.91 -10.61
C LEU A 120 -0.12 20.89 -11.74
N ALA A 121 -0.55 22.11 -11.43
CA ALA A 121 -0.77 23.14 -12.42
C ALA A 121 0.52 23.53 -13.17
N ALA A 122 1.66 23.55 -12.48
CA ALA A 122 2.94 23.83 -13.09
C ALA A 122 3.39 22.70 -14.05
N GLU A 123 3.16 21.44 -13.65
CA GLU A 123 3.45 20.28 -14.51
C GLU A 123 2.58 20.28 -15.77
N LYS A 124 1.29 20.56 -15.62
CA LYS A 124 0.37 20.69 -16.75
C LYS A 124 0.83 21.78 -17.73
N ALA A 125 1.17 22.96 -17.23
CA ALA A 125 1.68 24.04 -18.05
C ALA A 125 2.99 23.68 -18.77
N ALA A 126 3.89 22.94 -18.09
CA ALA A 126 5.12 22.46 -18.71
C ALA A 126 4.85 21.48 -19.86
N VAL A 127 3.93 20.53 -19.67
CA VAL A 127 3.54 19.57 -20.72
C VAL A 127 2.89 20.29 -21.90
N GLU A 128 2.01 21.27 -21.66
CA GLU A 128 1.35 22.05 -22.71
C GLU A 128 2.34 22.93 -23.50
N ALA A 129 3.45 23.33 -22.88
CA ALA A 129 4.49 24.13 -23.53
C ALA A 129 5.53 23.30 -24.29
N MET A 130 5.59 21.98 -24.08
CA MET A 130 6.52 21.12 -24.81
C MET A 130 5.96 20.73 -26.18
N PRO A 131 6.66 21.02 -27.29
CA PRO A 131 6.27 20.51 -28.57
C PRO A 131 6.45 18.97 -28.59
N LEU A 132 5.37 18.27 -28.91
CA LEU A 132 5.39 16.82 -29.18
C LEU A 132 5.88 16.58 -30.61
#